data_5eeb1f2157bf35199f3ba3a38320612e
#
_entry.id   5eeb1f2157bf35199f3ba3a38320612e
#
_cell.length_a   1.000
_cell.length_b   1.000
_cell.length_c   1.000
_cell.angle_alpha   90.00
_cell.angle_beta   90.00
_cell.angle_gamma   90.00
#
_symmetry.space_group_name_H-M   'P 1'
#
loop_
_entity.id
_entity.type
_entity.pdbx_description
1 polymer ?
#
loop_
_entity_poly.entity_id
_entity_poly.type
_entity_poly.pdbx_seq_one_letter_code
_entity_poly.pdbx_strand_id
1 'polypeptide(L)'
;MVSQAKGGCKECGSMTHTLIYHNRRPIKRTRIDTSKYEVKNIYIDKKGIIRAGKKPKVKRVSRSQLVKKLDSIFSQYIRQKESVDGMGRCVTCGDTKPWQQQQNGHFYTRGRYPTRWDEDNCHIQCVACNVFKKGNYIAYTMYMIDRYGREYVDNLEIKSKSTAKITSVELQEMIEKYKSMTKNA
;
A
#
# COMPACT_ATOMS: atom_id res chain seq x y z
N MET A 1 51.15 16.83 39.21
CA MET A 1 51.84 17.33 38.00
C MET A 1 51.82 16.21 36.97
N VAL A 2 51.06 16.38 35.92
CA VAL A 2 50.95 15.38 34.84
C VAL A 2 52.07 15.70 33.85
N SER A 3 53.12 14.86 33.79
CA SER A 3 54.21 14.99 32.84
C SER A 3 53.66 14.66 31.45
N GLN A 4 53.57 15.65 30.57
CA GLN A 4 53.36 15.41 29.15
C GLN A 4 54.64 14.80 28.57
N ALA A 5 54.56 13.53 28.25
CA ALA A 5 55.61 12.85 27.50
C ALA A 5 55.60 13.39 26.06
N LYS A 6 56.68 14.09 25.68
CA LYS A 6 56.95 14.45 24.29
C LYS A 6 57.33 13.17 23.53
N GLY A 7 56.41 12.63 22.75
CA GLY A 7 56.62 11.45 21.93
C GLY A 7 55.46 10.50 22.07
N GLY A 8 55.13 9.76 21.00
CA GLY A 8 54.05 8.80 20.99
C GLY A 8 54.16 7.73 22.06
N CYS A 9 53.09 7.05 22.34
CA CYS A 9 53.09 5.96 23.32
C CYS A 9 54.19 4.94 23.01
N LYS A 10 55.04 4.67 23.96
CA LYS A 10 56.18 3.71 23.83
C LYS A 10 55.75 2.28 23.51
N GLU A 11 54.51 1.93 23.79
CA GLU A 11 54.00 0.57 23.55
C GLU A 11 53.28 0.40 22.22
N CYS A 12 52.65 1.45 21.65
CA CYS A 12 51.90 1.36 20.39
C CYS A 12 52.18 2.46 19.38
N GLY A 13 53.03 3.45 19.68
CA GLY A 13 53.41 4.52 18.79
C GLY A 13 52.36 5.60 18.57
N SER A 14 51.14 5.50 19.12
CA SER A 14 50.07 6.42 18.89
C SER A 14 50.22 7.73 19.69
N MET A 15 49.99 8.87 19.02
CA MET A 15 49.99 10.22 19.61
C MET A 15 48.66 10.66 20.23
N THR A 16 47.62 9.88 20.10
CA THR A 16 46.23 10.32 20.32
C THR A 16 45.48 9.73 21.50
N HIS A 17 46.11 8.82 22.28
CA HIS A 17 45.43 8.23 23.45
C HIS A 17 46.09 8.54 24.78
N THR A 18 45.26 8.68 25.80
CA THR A 18 45.69 9.01 27.18
C THR A 18 46.05 7.77 27.96
N LEU A 19 46.88 7.94 29.02
CA LEU A 19 47.37 6.88 29.94
C LEU A 19 46.29 5.93 30.50
N ILE A 20 45.01 6.34 30.47
CA ILE A 20 43.90 5.53 30.94
C ILE A 20 43.69 4.28 30.06
N TYR A 21 44.13 4.29 28.81
CA TYR A 21 44.03 3.13 27.91
C TYR A 21 45.07 2.06 28.15
N HIS A 22 46.19 2.41 28.78
CA HIS A 22 47.30 1.47 29.01
C HIS A 22 47.10 0.58 30.25
N ASN A 23 46.28 1.00 31.21
CA ASN A 23 45.96 0.20 32.39
C ASN A 23 44.95 -0.93 32.15
N ARG A 24 44.32 -0.96 30.97
CA ARG A 24 43.58 -2.14 30.53
C ARG A 24 44.57 -3.07 29.83
N ARG A 25 44.77 -4.29 30.39
CA ARG A 25 45.56 -5.34 29.75
C ARG A 25 45.27 -5.33 28.25
N PRO A 26 46.28 -5.29 27.35
CA PRO A 26 46.03 -5.31 25.94
C PRO A 26 45.19 -6.53 25.64
N ILE A 27 43.98 -6.30 25.11
CA ILE A 27 43.22 -7.38 24.53
C ILE A 27 44.13 -7.88 23.41
N LYS A 28 44.74 -9.06 23.61
CA LYS A 28 45.49 -9.73 22.54
C LYS A 28 44.51 -9.80 21.38
N ARG A 29 44.67 -8.92 20.38
CA ARG A 29 44.00 -9.06 19.11
C ARG A 29 44.56 -10.34 18.48
N THR A 30 44.05 -11.49 18.92
CA THR A 30 44.15 -12.68 18.11
C THR A 30 43.57 -12.31 16.78
N ARG A 31 44.39 -12.29 15.74
CA ARG A 31 43.87 -12.26 14.35
C ARG A 31 42.92 -13.43 14.29
N ILE A 32 41.62 -13.10 14.32
CA ILE A 32 40.61 -14.09 14.06
C ILE A 32 40.88 -14.48 12.59
N ASP A 33 41.28 -15.70 12.39
CA ASP A 33 41.43 -16.27 11.07
C ASP A 33 40.01 -16.31 10.45
N THR A 34 39.70 -15.25 9.72
CA THR A 34 38.41 -15.09 9.10
C THR A 34 38.16 -16.12 7.98
N SER A 35 39.20 -16.87 7.56
CA SER A 35 39.06 -17.91 6.56
C SER A 35 38.22 -19.10 7.07
N LYS A 36 38.13 -19.30 8.39
CA LYS A 36 37.30 -20.33 9.02
C LYS A 36 35.87 -19.94 9.26
N TYR A 37 35.54 -18.65 9.13
CA TYR A 37 34.19 -18.13 9.34
C TYR A 37 33.69 -17.56 8.02
N GLU A 38 33.12 -18.40 7.13
CA GLU A 38 32.27 -17.90 6.09
C GLU A 38 31.05 -17.26 6.71
N VAL A 39 31.11 -15.94 6.95
CA VAL A 39 29.95 -15.17 7.39
C VAL A 39 29.04 -14.96 6.17
N LYS A 40 28.44 -16.05 5.72
CA LYS A 40 27.38 -16.00 4.73
C LYS A 40 26.15 -15.44 5.43
N ASN A 41 25.69 -14.29 4.97
CA ASN A 41 24.42 -13.63 5.38
C ASN A 41 24.44 -12.92 6.74
N ILE A 42 25.11 -11.78 6.82
CA ILE A 42 24.89 -10.79 7.88
C ILE A 42 23.80 -9.82 7.41
N TYR A 43 22.85 -9.49 8.29
CA TYR A 43 21.88 -8.40 8.02
C TYR A 43 21.70 -7.55 9.28
N ILE A 44 21.33 -6.29 9.10
CA ILE A 44 20.98 -5.38 10.19
C ILE A 44 19.47 -5.45 10.37
N ASP A 45 18.99 -5.73 11.59
CA ASP A 45 17.57 -5.74 11.90
C ASP A 45 17.02 -4.30 12.09
N LYS A 46 15.70 -4.18 12.29
CA LYS A 46 15.02 -2.87 12.47
C LYS A 46 15.49 -2.09 13.73
N LYS A 47 16.22 -2.74 14.63
CA LYS A 47 16.81 -2.13 15.84
C LYS A 47 18.28 -1.78 15.65
N GLY A 48 18.83 -1.92 14.44
CA GLY A 48 20.24 -1.66 14.15
C GLY A 48 21.19 -2.77 14.62
N ILE A 49 20.68 -3.93 15.05
CA ILE A 49 21.51 -5.03 15.56
C ILE A 49 21.94 -5.92 14.38
N ILE A 50 23.26 -6.19 14.33
CA ILE A 50 23.83 -7.12 13.34
C ILE A 50 23.44 -8.55 13.71
N ARG A 51 22.79 -9.26 12.79
CA ARG A 51 22.36 -10.66 12.95
C ARG A 51 23.07 -11.54 11.93
N ALA A 52 23.54 -12.70 12.37
CA ALA A 52 23.97 -13.78 11.47
C ALA A 52 22.78 -14.69 11.15
N GLY A 53 22.64 -15.10 9.88
CA GLY A 53 21.59 -16.00 9.47
C GLY A 53 20.86 -15.55 8.19
N LYS A 54 19.84 -16.30 7.76
CA LYS A 54 19.05 -15.93 6.60
C LYS A 54 18.23 -14.67 6.90
N LYS A 55 18.42 -13.62 6.09
CA LYS A 55 17.59 -12.43 6.16
C LYS A 55 16.11 -12.83 6.11
N PRO A 56 15.25 -12.33 7.01
CA PRO A 56 13.84 -12.66 6.98
C PRO A 56 13.27 -12.36 5.61
N LYS A 57 12.61 -13.35 5.00
CA LYS A 57 11.94 -13.17 3.71
C LYS A 57 10.84 -12.14 3.89
N VAL A 58 10.99 -10.96 3.31
CA VAL A 58 9.90 -10.01 3.19
C VAL A 58 8.82 -10.67 2.34
N LYS A 59 7.66 -10.95 2.92
CA LYS A 59 6.52 -11.49 2.17
C LYS A 59 6.11 -10.44 1.14
N ARG A 60 6.44 -10.69 -0.11
CA ARG A 60 5.95 -9.84 -1.20
C ARG A 60 4.44 -9.99 -1.27
N VAL A 61 3.72 -8.87 -1.21
CA VAL A 61 2.28 -8.86 -1.40
C VAL A 61 2.00 -9.29 -2.85
N SER A 62 1.17 -10.31 -3.03
CA SER A 62 0.83 -10.79 -4.37
C SER A 62 -0.07 -9.77 -5.08
N ARG A 63 -0.04 -9.77 -6.44
CA ARG A 63 -0.92 -8.91 -7.24
C ARG A 63 -2.39 -9.10 -6.88
N SER A 64 -2.83 -10.34 -6.64
CA SER A 64 -4.21 -10.63 -6.25
C SER A 64 -4.59 -10.02 -4.90
N GLN A 65 -3.65 -9.96 -3.95
CA GLN A 65 -3.86 -9.29 -2.67
C GLN A 65 -3.95 -7.76 -2.83
N LEU A 66 -3.15 -7.16 -3.73
CA LEU A 66 -3.23 -5.73 -4.04
C LEU A 66 -4.58 -5.39 -4.67
N VAL A 67 -5.04 -6.19 -5.65
CA VAL A 67 -6.36 -6.01 -6.28
C VAL A 67 -7.48 -6.08 -5.24
N LYS A 68 -7.51 -7.10 -4.38
CA LYS A 68 -8.52 -7.23 -3.32
C LYS A 68 -8.49 -6.05 -2.35
N LYS A 69 -7.30 -5.59 -1.99
CA LYS A 69 -7.13 -4.44 -1.10
C LYS A 69 -7.65 -3.16 -1.74
N LEU A 70 -7.32 -2.93 -3.02
CA LEU A 70 -7.79 -1.78 -3.78
C LEU A 70 -9.32 -1.81 -3.94
N ASP A 71 -9.92 -2.96 -4.29
CA ASP A 71 -11.37 -3.11 -4.39
C ASP A 71 -12.07 -2.70 -3.08
N SER A 72 -11.54 -3.12 -1.93
CA SER A 72 -12.11 -2.79 -0.62
C SER A 72 -12.06 -1.29 -0.33
N ILE A 73 -10.89 -0.66 -0.53
CA ILE A 73 -10.68 0.76 -0.24
C ILE A 73 -11.47 1.62 -1.23
N PHE A 74 -11.43 1.30 -2.52
CA PHE A 74 -12.18 2.00 -3.54
C PHE A 74 -13.69 1.90 -3.33
N SER A 75 -14.19 0.72 -2.95
CA SER A 75 -15.60 0.53 -2.59
C SER A 75 -16.03 1.40 -1.39
N GLN A 76 -15.17 1.54 -0.39
CA GLN A 76 -15.42 2.43 0.74
C GLN A 76 -15.44 3.88 0.29
N TYR A 77 -14.45 4.30 -0.49
CA TYR A 77 -14.35 5.67 -1.02
C TYR A 77 -15.60 6.08 -1.80
N ILE A 78 -16.05 5.27 -2.76
CA ILE A 78 -17.26 5.59 -3.57
C ILE A 78 -18.47 5.76 -2.68
N ARG A 79 -18.69 4.86 -1.72
CA ARG A 79 -19.85 4.93 -0.83
C ARG A 79 -19.80 6.14 0.12
N GLN A 80 -18.63 6.55 0.56
CA GLN A 80 -18.46 7.77 1.36
C GLN A 80 -18.65 9.03 0.50
N LYS A 81 -18.02 9.08 -0.68
CA LYS A 81 -18.09 10.21 -1.61
C LYS A 81 -19.54 10.54 -2.02
N GLU A 82 -20.36 9.52 -2.24
CA GLU A 82 -21.75 9.70 -2.71
C GLU A 82 -22.78 9.73 -1.56
N SER A 83 -22.34 9.67 -0.32
CA SER A 83 -23.22 9.78 0.85
C SER A 83 -23.35 11.23 1.30
N VAL A 84 -24.52 11.56 1.84
CA VAL A 84 -24.81 12.84 2.50
C VAL A 84 -25.21 12.51 3.93
N ASP A 85 -24.58 13.15 4.92
CA ASP A 85 -24.82 12.94 6.35
C ASP A 85 -24.78 11.45 6.77
N GLY A 86 -23.81 10.71 6.18
CA GLY A 86 -23.66 9.28 6.44
C GLY A 86 -24.67 8.36 5.76
N MET A 87 -25.61 8.92 4.99
CA MET A 87 -26.66 8.17 4.28
C MET A 87 -26.35 8.09 2.79
N GLY A 88 -26.37 6.88 2.23
CA GLY A 88 -26.18 6.61 0.82
C GLY A 88 -27.51 6.25 0.14
N ARG A 89 -27.80 6.88 -0.99
CA ARG A 89 -29.00 6.59 -1.81
C ARG A 89 -28.66 5.68 -2.96
N CYS A 90 -29.35 4.55 -3.08
CA CYS A 90 -29.21 3.66 -4.23
C CYS A 90 -29.59 4.37 -5.53
N VAL A 91 -28.65 4.44 -6.49
CA VAL A 91 -28.87 5.17 -7.76
C VAL A 91 -29.92 4.52 -8.66
N THR A 92 -30.28 3.24 -8.42
CA THR A 92 -31.20 2.50 -9.30
C THR A 92 -32.62 2.35 -8.75
N CYS A 93 -32.85 2.45 -7.44
CA CYS A 93 -34.19 2.36 -6.86
C CYS A 93 -34.50 3.44 -5.82
N GLY A 94 -33.54 4.29 -5.49
CA GLY A 94 -33.74 5.38 -4.54
C GLY A 94 -33.72 4.98 -3.05
N ASP A 95 -33.56 3.69 -2.72
CA ASP A 95 -33.50 3.21 -1.33
C ASP A 95 -32.32 3.86 -0.58
N THR A 96 -32.58 4.48 0.56
CA THR A 96 -31.60 5.24 1.33
C THR A 96 -31.30 4.53 2.64
N LYS A 97 -30.02 4.28 2.88
CA LYS A 97 -29.48 3.60 4.07
C LYS A 97 -28.14 4.17 4.50
N PRO A 98 -27.69 3.93 5.73
CA PRO A 98 -26.29 4.21 6.08
C PRO A 98 -25.33 3.64 5.02
N TRP A 99 -24.36 4.43 4.60
CA TRP A 99 -23.46 4.05 3.48
C TRP A 99 -22.74 2.71 3.73
N GLN A 100 -22.53 2.32 4.99
CA GLN A 100 -21.93 1.04 5.37
C GLN A 100 -22.80 -0.16 4.95
N GLN A 101 -24.13 0.04 4.88
CA GLN A 101 -25.09 -0.98 4.46
C GLN A 101 -25.35 -0.99 2.96
N GLN A 102 -24.82 -0.01 2.25
CA GLN A 102 -24.88 0.07 0.79
C GLN A 102 -23.66 -0.61 0.16
N GLN A 103 -23.71 -0.85 -1.12
CA GLN A 103 -22.65 -1.47 -1.91
C GLN A 103 -22.14 -0.53 -2.98
N ASN A 104 -20.91 -0.75 -3.42
CA ASN A 104 -20.36 -0.16 -4.63
C ASN A 104 -20.82 -0.98 -5.84
N GLY A 105 -21.83 -0.50 -6.56
CA GLY A 105 -22.31 -1.09 -7.81
C GLY A 105 -21.43 -0.64 -8.97
N HIS A 106 -21.07 -1.58 -9.84
CA HIS A 106 -20.33 -1.29 -11.07
C HIS A 106 -21.28 -1.32 -12.26
N PHE A 107 -21.33 -0.27 -13.07
CA PHE A 107 -22.11 -0.24 -14.30
C PHE A 107 -21.54 -1.26 -15.30
N TYR A 108 -20.27 -1.15 -15.69
CA TYR A 108 -19.53 -2.22 -16.35
C TYR A 108 -18.80 -3.05 -15.32
N THR A 109 -18.96 -4.36 -15.35
CA THR A 109 -18.58 -5.30 -14.31
C THR A 109 -17.07 -5.22 -13.92
N ARG A 110 -16.75 -5.65 -12.71
CA ARG A 110 -15.36 -5.71 -12.19
C ARG A 110 -14.40 -6.56 -13.03
N GLY A 111 -14.91 -7.40 -13.91
CA GLY A 111 -14.07 -8.12 -14.88
C GLY A 111 -13.43 -7.21 -15.93
N ARG A 112 -13.97 -6.03 -16.15
CA ARG A 112 -13.47 -5.03 -17.07
C ARG A 112 -12.45 -4.13 -16.40
N TYR A 113 -11.19 -4.50 -16.48
CA TYR A 113 -10.09 -3.81 -15.79
C TYR A 113 -9.97 -2.31 -16.09
N PRO A 114 -10.20 -1.83 -17.35
CA PRO A 114 -10.10 -0.40 -17.66
C PRO A 114 -11.09 0.49 -16.90
N THR A 115 -12.21 -0.08 -16.47
CA THR A 115 -13.27 0.64 -15.74
C THR A 115 -13.50 0.15 -14.32
N ARG A 116 -12.68 -0.82 -13.84
CA ARG A 116 -12.87 -1.46 -12.52
C ARG A 116 -12.79 -0.48 -11.36
N TRP A 117 -11.89 0.48 -11.44
CA TRP A 117 -11.69 1.53 -10.43
C TRP A 117 -11.88 2.92 -11.02
N ASP A 118 -12.81 3.01 -11.98
CA ASP A 118 -13.26 4.24 -12.55
C ASP A 118 -14.42 4.79 -11.69
N GLU A 119 -14.29 6.02 -11.24
CA GLU A 119 -15.27 6.64 -10.34
C GLU A 119 -16.62 6.83 -11.03
N ASP A 120 -16.60 7.09 -12.34
CA ASP A 120 -17.84 7.28 -13.13
C ASP A 120 -18.50 5.96 -13.53
N ASN A 121 -17.81 4.83 -13.35
CA ASN A 121 -18.35 3.49 -13.55
C ASN A 121 -18.98 2.91 -12.27
N CYS A 122 -18.82 3.59 -11.12
CA CYS A 122 -19.09 3.01 -9.81
C CYS A 122 -19.95 3.93 -8.96
N HIS A 123 -21.12 3.45 -8.56
CA HIS A 123 -22.08 4.22 -7.77
C HIS A 123 -22.71 3.42 -6.64
N ILE A 124 -23.34 4.11 -5.69
CA ILE A 124 -24.04 3.44 -4.58
C ILE A 124 -25.24 2.64 -5.10
N GLN A 125 -25.27 1.36 -4.76
CA GLN A 125 -26.45 0.50 -4.93
C GLN A 125 -26.79 -0.25 -3.64
N CYS A 126 -28.07 -0.49 -3.40
CA CYS A 126 -28.48 -1.42 -2.33
C CYS A 126 -28.24 -2.88 -2.73
N VAL A 127 -28.16 -3.76 -1.75
CA VAL A 127 -27.95 -5.20 -1.95
C VAL A 127 -28.99 -5.80 -2.92
N ALA A 128 -30.27 -5.37 -2.79
CA ALA A 128 -31.35 -5.86 -3.64
C ALA A 128 -31.08 -5.55 -5.13
N CYS A 129 -30.64 -4.34 -5.46
CA CYS A 129 -30.33 -3.95 -6.84
C CYS A 129 -29.01 -4.54 -7.33
N ASN A 130 -27.94 -4.42 -6.53
CA ASN A 130 -26.63 -4.83 -6.98
C ASN A 130 -26.47 -6.36 -7.10
N VAL A 131 -27.01 -7.12 -6.14
CA VAL A 131 -26.87 -8.59 -6.10
C VAL A 131 -28.09 -9.28 -6.69
N PHE A 132 -29.26 -9.12 -6.08
CA PHE A 132 -30.42 -9.93 -6.45
C PHE A 132 -31.00 -9.56 -7.80
N LYS A 133 -30.97 -8.27 -8.19
CA LYS A 133 -31.36 -7.80 -9.53
C LYS A 133 -30.18 -7.69 -10.51
N LYS A 134 -29.02 -8.34 -10.18
CA LYS A 134 -27.82 -8.39 -11.04
C LYS A 134 -27.38 -7.00 -11.55
N GLY A 135 -27.36 -6.00 -10.64
CA GLY A 135 -27.00 -4.63 -10.96
C GLY A 135 -28.18 -3.75 -11.38
N ASN A 136 -29.39 -4.31 -11.57
CA ASN A 136 -30.59 -3.58 -12.04
C ASN A 136 -30.26 -2.72 -13.28
N TYR A 137 -29.68 -3.35 -14.31
CA TYR A 137 -28.96 -2.71 -15.41
C TYR A 137 -29.80 -1.68 -16.18
N ILE A 138 -31.10 -1.95 -16.38
CA ILE A 138 -31.98 -1.00 -17.11
C ILE A 138 -32.07 0.33 -16.35
N ALA A 139 -32.42 0.28 -15.07
CA ALA A 139 -32.49 1.48 -14.24
C ALA A 139 -31.11 2.16 -14.07
N TYR A 140 -30.05 1.36 -14.04
CA TYR A 140 -28.71 1.90 -13.97
C TYR A 140 -28.31 2.62 -15.26
N THR A 141 -28.66 2.08 -16.43
CA THR A 141 -28.43 2.74 -17.72
C THR A 141 -29.15 4.08 -17.80
N MET A 142 -30.42 4.15 -17.37
CA MET A 142 -31.16 5.40 -17.31
C MET A 142 -30.48 6.43 -16.41
N TYR A 143 -30.06 6.02 -15.21
CA TYR A 143 -29.31 6.90 -14.32
C TYR A 143 -27.99 7.40 -14.93
N MET A 144 -27.23 6.52 -15.61
CA MET A 144 -25.96 6.90 -16.25
C MET A 144 -26.18 7.90 -17.38
N ILE A 145 -27.19 7.69 -18.21
CA ILE A 145 -27.52 8.61 -19.31
C ILE A 145 -28.01 9.97 -18.78
N ASP A 146 -28.85 9.97 -17.76
CA ASP A 146 -29.33 11.18 -17.10
C ASP A 146 -28.18 11.99 -16.47
N ARG A 147 -27.25 11.32 -15.82
CA ARG A 147 -26.15 11.96 -15.12
C ARG A 147 -25.00 12.43 -16.01
N TYR A 148 -24.64 11.65 -17.03
CA TYR A 148 -23.43 11.86 -17.84
C TYR A 148 -23.69 12.13 -19.29
N GLY A 149 -24.90 11.88 -19.76
CA GLY A 149 -25.25 11.95 -21.18
C GLY A 149 -24.95 10.65 -21.96
N ARG A 150 -25.64 10.44 -23.05
CA ARG A 150 -25.55 9.22 -23.86
C ARG A 150 -24.15 9.00 -24.44
N GLU A 151 -23.57 10.05 -25.02
CA GLU A 151 -22.24 9.99 -25.63
C GLU A 151 -21.17 9.55 -24.63
N TYR A 152 -21.24 10.06 -23.39
CA TYR A 152 -20.31 9.67 -22.33
C TYR A 152 -20.45 8.18 -21.99
N VAL A 153 -21.66 7.66 -21.90
CA VAL A 153 -21.91 6.24 -21.60
C VAL A 153 -21.39 5.35 -22.74
N ASP A 154 -21.54 5.74 -23.98
CA ASP A 154 -21.02 5.03 -25.14
C ASP A 154 -19.48 5.03 -25.14
N ASN A 155 -18.84 6.15 -24.81
CA ASN A 155 -17.39 6.23 -24.62
C ASN A 155 -16.89 5.37 -23.45
N LEU A 156 -17.63 5.32 -22.33
CA LEU A 156 -17.30 4.45 -21.20
C LEU A 156 -17.44 2.98 -21.61
N GLU A 157 -18.36 2.62 -22.48
CA GLU A 157 -18.47 1.28 -23.05
C GLU A 157 -17.22 0.91 -23.85
N ILE A 158 -16.79 1.78 -24.76
CA ILE A 158 -15.56 1.59 -25.54
C ILE A 158 -14.36 1.40 -24.62
N LYS A 159 -14.21 2.27 -23.62
CA LYS A 159 -13.18 2.15 -22.59
C LYS A 159 -13.24 0.81 -21.87
N SER A 160 -14.43 0.35 -21.49
CA SER A 160 -14.62 -0.92 -20.78
C SER A 160 -14.15 -2.14 -21.57
N LYS A 161 -14.20 -2.07 -22.91
CA LYS A 161 -13.79 -3.13 -23.83
C LYS A 161 -12.30 -3.08 -24.18
N SER A 162 -11.61 -2.01 -23.84
CA SER A 162 -10.17 -1.88 -24.10
C SER A 162 -9.34 -2.80 -23.18
N THR A 163 -8.06 -2.94 -23.49
CA THR A 163 -7.14 -3.73 -22.68
C THR A 163 -6.35 -2.81 -21.75
N ALA A 164 -6.40 -3.06 -20.44
CA ALA A 164 -5.56 -2.36 -19.47
C ALA A 164 -4.63 -3.34 -18.76
N LYS A 165 -3.34 -3.04 -18.77
CA LYS A 165 -2.32 -3.75 -17.99
C LYS A 165 -1.88 -2.82 -16.86
N ILE A 166 -2.45 -3.00 -15.68
CA ILE A 166 -2.09 -2.22 -14.50
C ILE A 166 -1.00 -2.96 -13.74
N THR A 167 0.13 -2.32 -13.49
CA THR A 167 1.27 -2.89 -12.75
C THR A 167 1.00 -2.98 -11.25
N SER A 168 1.83 -3.72 -10.51
CA SER A 168 1.72 -3.77 -9.05
C SER A 168 2.07 -2.44 -8.39
N VAL A 169 2.90 -1.62 -9.04
CA VAL A 169 3.24 -0.27 -8.55
C VAL A 169 2.03 0.64 -8.65
N GLU A 170 1.40 0.70 -9.82
CA GLU A 170 0.17 1.49 -10.03
C GLU A 170 -0.96 1.07 -9.08
N LEU A 171 -1.12 -0.24 -8.82
CA LEU A 171 -2.08 -0.72 -7.82
C LEU A 171 -1.77 -0.17 -6.42
N GLN A 172 -0.49 -0.10 -6.03
CA GLN A 172 -0.08 0.46 -4.74
C GLN A 172 -0.34 1.96 -4.66
N GLU A 173 -0.02 2.71 -5.72
CA GLU A 173 -0.29 4.14 -5.81
C GLU A 173 -1.79 4.45 -5.71
N MET A 174 -2.64 3.70 -6.41
CA MET A 174 -4.09 3.81 -6.31
C MET A 174 -4.59 3.49 -4.89
N ILE A 175 -4.04 2.47 -4.24
CA ILE A 175 -4.37 2.13 -2.84
C ILE A 175 -4.07 3.31 -1.91
N GLU A 176 -2.89 3.91 -2.00
CA GLU A 176 -2.54 5.04 -1.12
C GLU A 176 -3.37 6.29 -1.46
N LYS A 177 -3.64 6.55 -2.74
CA LYS A 177 -4.54 7.64 -3.18
C LYS A 177 -5.92 7.51 -2.51
N TYR A 178 -6.62 6.41 -2.72
CA TYR A 178 -7.99 6.25 -2.20
C TYR A 178 -8.03 6.11 -0.68
N LYS A 179 -6.98 5.55 -0.06
CA LYS A 179 -6.86 5.49 1.39
C LYS A 179 -6.70 6.87 2.04
N SER A 180 -5.98 7.79 1.40
CA SER A 180 -5.90 9.18 1.89
C SER A 180 -7.24 9.90 1.79
N MET A 181 -7.98 9.67 0.71
CA MET A 181 -9.31 10.25 0.49
C MET A 181 -10.37 9.72 1.46
N THR A 182 -10.32 8.43 1.83
CA THR A 182 -11.26 7.83 2.79
C THR A 182 -11.01 8.24 4.24
N LYS A 183 -9.83 8.72 4.61
CA LYS A 183 -9.53 9.20 5.96
C LYS A 183 -10.03 10.62 6.23
N ASN A 184 -10.25 11.38 5.17
CA ASN A 184 -10.62 12.80 5.23
C ASN A 184 -12.13 13.02 4.94
N ALA A 185 -12.91 11.95 4.87
CA ALA A 185 -14.35 11.97 4.61
C ALA A 185 -15.17 11.69 5.88
#